data_b2b098a6af9ba99e9dbe5843a3b5ac66
#
_entry.id   b2b098a6af9ba99e9dbe5843a3b5ac66
#
_cell.length_a   1.000
_cell.length_b   1.000
_cell.length_c   1.000
_cell.angle_alpha   90.00
_cell.angle_beta   90.00
_cell.angle_gamma   90.00
#
_symmetry.space_group_name_H-M   'P 1'
#
loop_
_entity.id
_entity.type
_entity.pdbx_description
1 polymer ?
#
loop_
_entity_poly.entity_id
_entity_poly.type
_entity_poly.pdbx_seq_one_letter_code
_entity_poly.pdbx_strand_id
1 'polypeptide(L)'
;MHRNVYWRKKQSASGFENIRERTENEIRTSLNLLIESFGDEPIGTITKEQSNIIKSHIKNLPRNRTKNPKYREKEIQDFEKIKIPQKDLLHTTTINKHLGYLSSFMIWCVNNGYSNQNPFTGMKIKQKKSARDERNRFTEQELKEIFTKRNYLEYTKPRKDRYCWYWVPLIAITTGLRANEICALYLDNIRQIKGNHREKRWCFDIKEEINRPDKRLKNNASRRIIPIHDIILDLGFIDFLNLIKKDPERKRLFEELTYSEGTYAKSISRFWNNRYLPLLGLKTPKTGLHSLRHTVIDHLKQKGVEPHFINELVGHSQGNISLDRYGKGYNPDILYNKCVKRIMYETSHTRGIDFLALKLDWGKIIG
;
A
#
# COMPACT_ATOMS: atom_id res chain seq x y z
N MET A 1 -5.98 -33.90 2.59
CA MET A 1 -7.13 -33.76 3.52
C MET A 1 -6.94 -32.64 4.57
N HIS A 2 -5.76 -32.49 5.21
CA HIS A 2 -5.52 -31.50 6.29
C HIS A 2 -5.54 -30.01 5.83
N ARG A 3 -5.23 -29.71 4.56
CA ARG A 3 -5.24 -28.34 4.01
C ARG A 3 -6.62 -27.67 4.02
N ASN A 4 -7.67 -28.44 3.70
CA ASN A 4 -9.06 -27.94 3.73
C ASN A 4 -9.60 -27.79 5.15
N VAL A 5 -9.13 -28.64 6.09
CA VAL A 5 -9.49 -28.56 7.51
C VAL A 5 -8.88 -27.32 8.17
N TYR A 6 -7.61 -26.98 7.85
CA TYR A 6 -6.97 -25.75 8.34
C TYR A 6 -7.75 -24.50 7.97
N TRP A 7 -8.15 -24.38 6.70
CA TRP A 7 -8.88 -23.22 6.21
C TRP A 7 -10.30 -23.14 6.80
N ARG A 8 -11.04 -24.23 6.83
CA ARG A 8 -12.38 -24.26 7.42
C ARG A 8 -12.38 -23.91 8.90
N LYS A 9 -11.45 -24.49 9.69
CA LYS A 9 -11.33 -24.20 11.13
C LYS A 9 -10.79 -22.81 11.43
N LYS A 10 -9.91 -22.26 10.57
CA LYS A 10 -9.40 -20.89 10.75
C LYS A 10 -10.47 -19.83 10.44
N GLN A 11 -11.42 -20.14 9.59
CA GLN A 11 -12.59 -19.28 9.35
C GLN A 11 -13.59 -19.32 10.51
N SER A 12 -13.67 -20.43 11.25
CA SER A 12 -14.61 -20.63 12.38
C SER A 12 -14.01 -20.32 13.76
N ALA A 13 -12.69 -20.16 13.89
CA ALA A 13 -12.07 -19.81 15.16
C ALA A 13 -12.13 -18.28 15.36
N SER A 14 -12.85 -17.85 16.39
CA SER A 14 -12.97 -16.46 16.83
C SER A 14 -11.59 -15.80 16.93
N GLY A 15 -11.25 -14.92 16.00
CA GLY A 15 -9.97 -14.19 15.91
C GLY A 15 -9.33 -14.14 14.52
N PHE A 16 -9.80 -14.95 13.55
CA PHE A 16 -9.27 -14.99 12.18
C PHE A 16 -10.34 -14.85 11.09
N GLU A 17 -11.54 -14.40 11.45
CA GLU A 17 -12.69 -14.30 10.54
C GLU A 17 -12.52 -13.36 9.35
N ASN A 18 -11.40 -12.60 9.29
CA ASN A 18 -11.18 -11.58 8.26
C ASN A 18 -9.78 -11.62 7.62
N ILE A 19 -9.29 -12.82 7.26
CA ILE A 19 -8.06 -12.88 6.43
C ILE A 19 -8.39 -12.33 5.05
N ARG A 20 -7.60 -11.33 4.60
CA ARG A 20 -7.73 -10.80 3.24
C ARG A 20 -7.43 -11.90 2.22
N GLU A 21 -8.22 -11.97 1.16
CA GLU A 21 -8.05 -12.90 0.03
C GLU A 21 -6.58 -12.98 -0.45
N ARG A 22 -5.92 -11.81 -0.58
CA ARG A 22 -4.50 -11.75 -0.93
C ARG A 22 -3.60 -12.48 0.08
N THR A 23 -3.84 -12.31 1.38
CA THR A 23 -3.06 -12.98 2.44
C THR A 23 -3.34 -14.47 2.42
N GLU A 24 -4.56 -14.86 2.18
CA GLU A 24 -4.96 -16.26 2.00
C GLU A 24 -4.21 -16.89 0.84
N ASN A 25 -4.19 -16.25 -0.33
CA ASN A 25 -3.47 -16.72 -1.51
C ASN A 25 -1.95 -16.85 -1.25
N GLU A 26 -1.36 -15.93 -0.49
CA GLU A 26 0.05 -15.99 -0.11
C GLU A 26 0.36 -17.16 0.84
N ILE A 27 -0.54 -17.44 1.79
CA ILE A 27 -0.41 -18.61 2.68
C ILE A 27 -0.57 -19.90 1.87
N ARG A 28 -1.58 -19.98 0.99
CA ARG A 28 -1.79 -21.13 0.09
C ARG A 28 -0.55 -21.41 -0.76
N THR A 29 0.05 -20.36 -1.33
CA THR A 29 1.30 -20.46 -2.08
C THR A 29 2.41 -21.06 -1.21
N SER A 30 2.55 -20.63 0.04
CA SER A 30 3.59 -21.14 0.95
C SER A 30 3.36 -22.60 1.35
N LEU A 31 2.11 -23.02 1.56
CA LEU A 31 1.75 -24.41 1.83
C LEU A 31 1.94 -25.30 0.59
N ASN A 32 1.72 -24.75 -0.62
CA ASN A 32 2.00 -25.50 -1.84
C ASN A 32 3.50 -25.79 -1.98
N LEU A 33 4.39 -24.87 -1.60
CA LEU A 33 5.84 -25.13 -1.60
C LEU A 33 6.23 -26.29 -0.66
N LEU A 34 5.49 -26.45 0.46
CA LEU A 34 5.68 -27.61 1.35
C LEU A 34 5.33 -28.93 0.64
N ILE A 35 4.16 -28.96 -0.01
CA ILE A 35 3.68 -30.14 -0.75
C ILE A 35 4.57 -30.45 -1.96
N GLU A 36 5.00 -29.43 -2.71
CA GLU A 36 5.93 -29.62 -3.84
C GLU A 36 7.27 -30.19 -3.40
N SER A 37 7.70 -29.90 -2.16
CA SER A 37 9.00 -30.39 -1.62
C SER A 37 8.96 -31.84 -1.13
N PHE A 38 7.82 -32.29 -0.56
CA PHE A 38 7.74 -33.57 0.15
C PHE A 38 6.51 -34.41 -0.18
N GLY A 39 5.65 -33.95 -1.06
CA GLY A 39 4.36 -34.58 -1.27
C GLY A 39 3.32 -34.22 -0.20
N ASP A 40 2.18 -34.90 -0.21
CA ASP A 40 1.08 -34.70 0.78
C ASP A 40 1.28 -35.59 2.01
N GLU A 41 2.40 -35.42 2.68
CA GLU A 41 2.79 -36.16 3.89
C GLU A 41 2.03 -35.66 5.14
N PRO A 42 1.85 -36.53 6.16
CA PRO A 42 1.27 -36.13 7.43
C PRO A 42 2.08 -35.02 8.09
N ILE A 43 1.43 -33.92 8.47
CA ILE A 43 2.10 -32.70 8.94
C ILE A 43 2.96 -32.91 10.21
N GLY A 44 2.57 -33.89 11.05
CA GLY A 44 3.28 -34.24 12.28
C GLY A 44 4.63 -34.90 12.06
N THR A 45 4.91 -35.39 10.84
CA THR A 45 6.17 -36.06 10.50
C THR A 45 7.27 -35.09 10.04
N ILE A 46 6.94 -33.82 9.82
CA ILE A 46 7.92 -32.83 9.34
C ILE A 46 8.97 -32.54 10.39
N THR A 47 10.20 -32.92 10.09
CA THR A 47 11.36 -32.74 10.96
C THR A 47 12.03 -31.37 10.76
N LYS A 48 12.95 -31.04 11.67
CA LYS A 48 13.82 -29.85 11.53
C LYS A 48 14.71 -29.92 10.28
N GLU A 49 15.18 -31.10 9.95
CA GLU A 49 15.99 -31.34 8.75
C GLU A 49 15.19 -31.06 7.48
N GLN A 50 13.99 -31.61 7.36
CA GLN A 50 13.09 -31.33 6.24
C GLN A 50 12.74 -29.84 6.14
N SER A 51 12.55 -29.14 7.24
CA SER A 51 12.33 -27.69 7.22
C SER A 51 13.53 -26.90 6.70
N ASN A 52 14.78 -27.39 6.92
CA ASN A 52 15.99 -26.81 6.34
C ASN A 52 16.06 -27.05 4.81
N ILE A 53 15.64 -28.23 4.35
CA ILE A 53 15.53 -28.54 2.91
C ILE A 53 14.55 -27.57 2.23
N ILE A 54 13.35 -27.37 2.79
CA ILE A 54 12.39 -26.37 2.27
C ILE A 54 13.00 -24.97 2.23
N LYS A 55 13.70 -24.56 3.27
CA LYS A 55 14.38 -23.26 3.28
C LYS A 55 15.40 -23.17 2.14
N SER A 56 16.14 -24.24 1.84
CA SER A 56 17.06 -24.31 0.70
C SER A 56 16.29 -24.17 -0.61
N HIS A 57 15.25 -24.96 -0.80
CA HIS A 57 14.40 -24.88 -1.99
C HIS A 57 13.88 -23.45 -2.22
N ILE A 58 13.27 -22.83 -1.20
CA ILE A 58 12.72 -21.46 -1.32
C ILE A 58 13.81 -20.43 -1.65
N LYS A 59 15.03 -20.58 -1.12
CA LYS A 59 16.16 -19.69 -1.42
C LYS A 59 16.59 -19.74 -2.89
N ASN A 60 16.48 -20.89 -3.51
CA ASN A 60 16.89 -21.13 -4.90
C ASN A 60 15.77 -20.85 -5.91
N LEU A 61 14.56 -20.46 -5.46
CA LEU A 61 13.45 -20.18 -6.37
C LEU A 61 13.63 -18.85 -7.13
N PRO A 62 13.42 -18.88 -8.46
CA PRO A 62 13.35 -17.65 -9.23
C PRO A 62 12.05 -16.90 -8.99
N ARG A 63 12.09 -15.56 -9.15
CA ARG A 63 10.91 -14.72 -9.13
C ARG A 63 9.97 -15.08 -10.29
N ASN A 64 8.67 -15.05 -10.02
CA ASN A 64 7.64 -15.31 -11.04
C ASN A 64 7.83 -16.65 -11.78
N ARG A 65 8.35 -17.72 -11.14
CA ARG A 65 8.62 -19.00 -11.77
C ARG A 65 7.44 -19.54 -12.57
N THR A 66 6.22 -19.44 -12.04
CA THR A 66 5.01 -19.95 -12.68
C THR A 66 4.58 -19.16 -13.94
N LYS A 67 5.07 -17.93 -14.11
CA LYS A 67 4.78 -17.06 -15.27
C LYS A 67 5.92 -17.03 -16.29
N ASN A 68 7.12 -17.43 -15.88
CA ASN A 68 8.29 -17.41 -16.75
C ASN A 68 8.38 -18.73 -17.53
N PRO A 69 8.31 -18.73 -18.88
CA PRO A 69 8.39 -19.95 -19.69
C PRO A 69 9.61 -20.82 -19.39
N LYS A 70 10.73 -20.19 -19.01
CA LYS A 70 11.98 -20.89 -18.65
C LYS A 70 11.87 -21.76 -17.40
N TYR A 71 10.95 -21.42 -16.48
CA TYR A 71 10.88 -21.99 -15.14
C TYR A 71 9.53 -22.63 -14.80
N ARG A 72 8.46 -22.33 -15.53
CA ARG A 72 7.09 -22.72 -15.17
C ARG A 72 6.84 -24.22 -15.08
N GLU A 73 7.59 -25.01 -15.87
CA GLU A 73 7.44 -26.46 -15.96
C GLU A 73 8.48 -27.24 -15.14
N LYS A 74 9.31 -26.53 -14.36
CA LYS A 74 10.33 -27.14 -13.52
C LYS A 74 9.80 -27.42 -12.11
N GLU A 75 10.20 -28.57 -11.58
CA GLU A 75 9.93 -28.95 -10.20
C GLU A 75 10.80 -28.14 -9.22
N ILE A 76 10.40 -28.10 -7.95
CA ILE A 76 11.09 -27.28 -6.96
C ILE A 76 12.54 -27.76 -6.71
N GLN A 77 12.77 -29.07 -6.80
CA GLN A 77 14.09 -29.70 -6.62
C GLN A 77 15.06 -29.38 -7.76
N ASP A 78 14.55 -29.12 -8.97
CA ASP A 78 15.38 -28.77 -10.12
C ASP A 78 16.15 -27.47 -9.92
N PHE A 79 15.58 -26.55 -9.12
CA PHE A 79 16.21 -25.24 -8.87
C PHE A 79 17.47 -25.31 -8.02
N GLU A 80 17.77 -26.41 -7.35
CA GLU A 80 19.04 -26.62 -6.67
C GLU A 80 20.19 -26.91 -7.65
N LYS A 81 19.86 -27.48 -8.81
CA LYS A 81 20.84 -27.87 -9.87
C LYS A 81 21.03 -26.76 -10.90
N ILE A 82 20.17 -25.76 -10.93
CA ILE A 82 20.19 -24.68 -11.93
C ILE A 82 20.84 -23.43 -11.37
N LYS A 83 21.86 -22.92 -12.04
CA LYS A 83 22.48 -21.63 -11.70
C LYS A 83 21.55 -20.49 -12.14
N ILE A 84 20.84 -19.88 -11.20
CA ILE A 84 19.96 -18.74 -11.41
C ILE A 84 20.72 -17.44 -11.04
N PRO A 85 20.71 -16.41 -11.93
CA PRO A 85 21.29 -15.13 -11.60
C PRO A 85 20.70 -14.54 -10.31
N GLN A 86 21.51 -13.96 -9.42
CA GLN A 86 21.09 -13.39 -8.14
C GLN A 86 19.93 -12.39 -8.27
N LYS A 87 19.92 -11.60 -9.34
CA LYS A 87 18.84 -10.64 -9.64
C LYS A 87 17.49 -11.30 -9.92
N ASP A 88 17.46 -12.56 -10.30
CA ASP A 88 16.25 -13.32 -10.67
C ASP A 88 15.75 -14.20 -9.52
N LEU A 89 16.51 -14.37 -8.45
CA LEU A 89 16.11 -15.11 -7.25
C LEU A 89 15.06 -14.34 -6.43
N LEU A 90 14.31 -15.06 -5.60
CA LEU A 90 13.42 -14.46 -4.62
C LEU A 90 14.21 -13.54 -3.66
N HIS A 91 13.65 -12.37 -3.39
CA HIS A 91 14.22 -11.48 -2.39
C HIS A 91 14.06 -12.06 -0.97
N THR A 92 15.05 -11.82 -0.08
CA THR A 92 15.05 -12.34 1.30
C THR A 92 13.76 -12.01 2.07
N THR A 93 13.15 -10.85 1.83
CA THR A 93 11.85 -10.49 2.41
C THR A 93 10.75 -11.47 1.99
N THR A 94 10.73 -11.91 0.73
CA THR A 94 9.75 -12.89 0.22
C THR A 94 10.03 -14.27 0.80
N ILE A 95 11.28 -14.69 0.88
CA ILE A 95 11.70 -15.94 1.51
C ILE A 95 11.23 -15.97 2.97
N ASN A 96 11.52 -14.91 3.73
CA ASN A 96 11.11 -14.79 5.13
C ASN A 96 9.59 -14.76 5.31
N LYS A 97 8.85 -14.29 4.31
CA LYS A 97 7.39 -14.28 4.31
C LYS A 97 6.85 -15.71 4.19
N HIS A 98 7.39 -16.51 3.25
CA HIS A 98 7.03 -17.93 3.13
C HIS A 98 7.36 -18.70 4.42
N LEU A 99 8.58 -18.55 4.96
CA LEU A 99 8.97 -19.19 6.21
C LEU A 99 8.09 -18.76 7.40
N GLY A 100 7.67 -17.49 7.42
CA GLY A 100 6.75 -16.97 8.43
C GLY A 100 5.36 -17.59 8.33
N TYR A 101 4.82 -17.77 7.13
CA TYR A 101 3.52 -18.44 6.94
C TYR A 101 3.58 -19.93 7.29
N LEU A 102 4.64 -20.64 6.92
CA LEU A 102 4.86 -22.03 7.31
C LEU A 102 4.96 -22.17 8.82
N SER A 103 5.73 -21.30 9.49
CA SER A 103 5.82 -21.28 10.95
C SER A 103 4.47 -21.00 11.62
N SER A 104 3.69 -20.04 11.12
CA SER A 104 2.35 -19.75 11.64
C SER A 104 1.37 -20.92 11.48
N PHE A 105 1.49 -21.65 10.37
CA PHE A 105 0.71 -22.86 10.15
C PHE A 105 1.09 -23.94 11.13
N MET A 106 2.39 -24.19 11.36
CA MET A 106 2.85 -25.19 12.32
C MET A 106 2.49 -24.84 13.77
N ILE A 107 2.51 -23.55 14.16
CA ILE A 107 2.00 -23.13 15.48
C ILE A 107 0.52 -23.54 15.62
N TRP A 108 -0.29 -23.31 14.60
CA TRP A 108 -1.69 -23.74 14.61
C TRP A 108 -1.80 -25.26 14.71
N CYS A 109 -0.97 -26.03 13.99
CA CYS A 109 -0.94 -27.50 14.08
C CYS A 109 -0.60 -27.99 15.48
N VAL A 110 0.39 -27.37 16.15
CA VAL A 110 0.77 -27.70 17.54
C VAL A 110 -0.39 -27.40 18.49
N ASN A 111 -0.99 -26.22 18.41
CA ASN A 111 -2.11 -25.81 19.27
C ASN A 111 -3.38 -26.66 19.09
N ASN A 112 -3.49 -27.38 17.98
CA ASN A 112 -4.62 -28.27 17.69
C ASN A 112 -4.26 -29.76 17.73
N GLY A 113 -3.08 -30.13 18.24
CA GLY A 113 -2.67 -31.52 18.43
C GLY A 113 -2.28 -32.29 17.16
N TYR A 114 -2.06 -31.60 16.03
CA TYR A 114 -1.62 -32.24 14.77
C TYR A 114 -0.09 -32.39 14.65
N SER A 115 0.65 -31.76 15.56
CA SER A 115 2.13 -31.87 15.64
C SER A 115 2.56 -31.53 17.05
N ASN A 116 3.67 -32.13 17.47
CA ASN A 116 4.25 -31.90 18.83
C ASN A 116 5.17 -30.66 18.86
N GLN A 117 5.65 -30.18 17.71
CA GLN A 117 6.62 -29.09 17.61
C GLN A 117 6.49 -28.29 16.32
N ASN A 118 7.05 -27.08 16.34
CA ASN A 118 7.16 -26.25 15.14
C ASN A 118 8.59 -26.28 14.58
N PRO A 119 8.87 -27.07 13.53
CA PRO A 119 10.20 -27.19 12.97
C PRO A 119 10.69 -25.93 12.26
N PHE A 120 9.81 -24.96 11.94
CA PHE A 120 10.15 -23.67 11.30
C PHE A 120 10.55 -22.58 12.29
N THR A 121 10.57 -22.86 13.61
CA THR A 121 11.00 -21.90 14.62
C THR A 121 12.42 -21.41 14.34
N GLY A 122 12.65 -20.09 14.39
CA GLY A 122 13.96 -19.47 14.23
C GLY A 122 14.54 -19.48 12.82
N MET A 123 13.79 -19.88 11.77
CA MET A 123 14.32 -20.09 10.43
C MET A 123 14.46 -18.81 9.58
N LYS A 124 13.94 -17.66 10.02
CA LYS A 124 14.06 -16.40 9.29
C LYS A 124 15.52 -16.03 9.02
N ILE A 125 15.79 -15.61 7.80
CA ILE A 125 17.12 -15.14 7.39
C ILE A 125 17.30 -13.71 7.91
N LYS A 126 18.37 -13.47 8.66
CA LYS A 126 18.72 -12.13 9.14
C LYS A 126 19.03 -11.23 7.94
N GLN A 127 18.43 -10.05 7.89
CA GLN A 127 18.73 -9.03 6.89
C GLN A 127 19.67 -8.00 7.48
N LYS A 128 20.77 -7.71 6.76
CA LYS A 128 21.71 -6.64 7.16
C LYS A 128 21.24 -5.25 6.75
N LYS A 129 20.19 -5.14 5.89
CA LYS A 129 19.69 -3.85 5.38
C LYS A 129 18.79 -3.16 6.40
N SER A 130 19.04 -1.89 6.64
CA SER A 130 18.14 -1.01 7.38
C SER A 130 16.84 -0.80 6.59
N ALA A 131 15.71 -0.66 7.29
CA ALA A 131 14.44 -0.25 6.67
C ALA A 131 14.55 1.09 5.90
N ARG A 132 15.52 1.94 6.28
CA ARG A 132 15.84 3.21 5.58
C ARG A 132 16.34 3.00 4.15
N ASP A 133 16.88 1.83 3.82
CA ASP A 133 17.46 1.53 2.50
C ASP A 133 16.42 0.91 1.54
N GLU A 134 15.21 0.61 1.99
CA GLU A 134 14.24 -0.16 1.21
C GLU A 134 13.49 0.67 0.16
N ARG A 135 13.19 1.95 0.43
CA ARG A 135 12.47 2.83 -0.50
C ARG A 135 12.98 4.26 -0.43
N ASN A 136 13.13 4.87 -1.59
CA ASN A 136 13.54 6.25 -1.70
C ASN A 136 12.32 7.19 -1.71
N ARG A 137 12.49 8.34 -1.07
CA ARG A 137 11.68 9.53 -1.34
C ARG A 137 12.10 10.11 -2.69
N PHE A 138 11.26 10.93 -3.26
CA PHE A 138 11.67 11.79 -4.36
C PHE A 138 12.43 13.00 -3.82
N THR A 139 13.46 13.41 -4.54
CA THR A 139 14.16 14.68 -4.32
C THR A 139 13.27 15.84 -4.82
N GLU A 140 13.58 17.07 -4.40
CA GLU A 140 12.85 18.24 -4.87
C GLU A 140 12.98 18.41 -6.40
N GLN A 141 14.14 18.11 -6.96
CA GLN A 141 14.36 18.17 -8.41
C GLN A 141 13.50 17.13 -9.15
N GLU A 142 13.43 15.89 -8.65
CA GLU A 142 12.55 14.86 -9.22
C GLU A 142 11.07 15.25 -9.09
N LEU A 143 10.66 15.86 -7.97
CA LEU A 143 9.29 16.35 -7.81
C LEU A 143 8.97 17.49 -8.80
N LYS A 144 9.90 18.41 -9.04
CA LYS A 144 9.73 19.45 -10.05
C LYS A 144 9.53 18.83 -11.42
N GLU A 145 10.36 17.86 -11.80
CA GLU A 145 10.24 17.16 -13.08
C GLU A 145 8.88 16.42 -13.20
N ILE A 146 8.46 15.74 -12.13
CA ILE A 146 7.19 15.03 -12.04
C ILE A 146 6.00 15.99 -12.23
N PHE A 147 6.00 17.13 -11.55
CA PHE A 147 4.86 18.05 -11.48
C PHE A 147 5.02 19.29 -12.37
N THR A 148 5.91 19.28 -13.39
CA THR A 148 5.90 20.34 -14.40
C THR A 148 4.59 20.29 -15.19
N LYS A 149 4.08 21.47 -15.57
CA LYS A 149 2.86 21.59 -16.40
C LYS A 149 2.93 20.70 -17.64
N ARG A 150 4.07 20.78 -18.38
CA ARG A 150 4.28 19.98 -19.58
C ARG A 150 4.14 18.50 -19.33
N ASN A 151 4.96 17.96 -18.42
CA ASN A 151 4.98 16.50 -18.16
C ASN A 151 3.66 16.03 -17.56
N TYR A 152 3.19 16.71 -16.52
CA TYR A 152 2.04 16.25 -15.77
C TYR A 152 0.76 16.27 -16.59
N LEU A 153 0.44 17.39 -17.25
CA LEU A 153 -0.80 17.53 -18.01
C LEU A 153 -0.78 16.71 -19.30
N GLU A 154 0.38 16.60 -19.96
CA GLU A 154 0.49 15.80 -21.18
C GLU A 154 0.23 14.31 -20.93
N TYR A 155 0.77 13.75 -19.84
CA TYR A 155 0.67 12.31 -19.58
C TYR A 155 -0.55 11.91 -18.77
N THR A 156 -1.07 12.76 -17.89
CA THR A 156 -2.29 12.46 -17.15
C THR A 156 -3.54 12.68 -17.97
N LYS A 157 -3.57 13.68 -18.89
CA LYS A 157 -4.69 14.00 -19.81
C LYS A 157 -6.06 13.64 -19.21
N PRO A 158 -6.49 14.36 -18.15
CA PRO A 158 -7.68 13.96 -17.40
C PRO A 158 -8.92 13.96 -18.29
N ARG A 159 -9.65 12.88 -18.22
CA ARG A 159 -10.94 12.65 -18.89
C ARG A 159 -11.73 11.60 -18.12
N LYS A 160 -12.98 11.34 -18.52
CA LYS A 160 -13.92 10.50 -17.78
C LYS A 160 -13.37 9.13 -17.34
N ASP A 161 -12.51 8.52 -18.16
CA ASP A 161 -11.92 7.19 -17.90
C ASP A 161 -10.60 7.23 -17.12
N ARG A 162 -10.10 8.41 -16.69
CA ARG A 162 -8.80 8.54 -16.05
C ARG A 162 -8.60 9.76 -15.16
N TYR A 163 -9.64 10.30 -14.52
CA TYR A 163 -9.50 11.40 -13.54
C TYR A 163 -8.54 11.04 -12.41
N CYS A 164 -8.46 9.76 -12.05
CA CYS A 164 -7.53 9.24 -11.05
C CYS A 164 -6.05 9.48 -11.39
N TRP A 165 -5.67 9.55 -12.68
CA TRP A 165 -4.28 9.80 -13.07
C TRP A 165 -3.82 11.20 -12.71
N TYR A 166 -4.74 12.16 -12.76
CA TYR A 166 -4.48 13.55 -12.37
C TYR A 166 -4.58 13.74 -10.85
N TRP A 167 -5.67 13.29 -10.22
CA TRP A 167 -5.91 13.62 -8.82
C TRP A 167 -5.13 12.76 -7.82
N VAL A 168 -4.94 11.46 -8.07
CA VAL A 168 -4.31 10.56 -7.09
C VAL A 168 -2.89 10.97 -6.71
N PRO A 169 -1.98 11.31 -7.65
CA PRO A 169 -0.64 11.75 -7.30
C PRO A 169 -0.62 13.09 -6.56
N LEU A 170 -1.48 14.05 -6.94
CA LEU A 170 -1.59 15.36 -6.28
C LEU A 170 -2.11 15.22 -4.85
N ILE A 171 -3.14 14.41 -4.64
CA ILE A 171 -3.65 14.13 -3.28
C ILE A 171 -2.58 13.38 -2.48
N ALA A 172 -1.86 12.41 -3.08
CA ALA A 172 -0.84 11.66 -2.37
C ALA A 172 0.33 12.53 -1.89
N ILE A 173 0.81 13.49 -2.72
CA ILE A 173 1.94 14.36 -2.38
C ILE A 173 1.56 15.48 -1.40
N THR A 174 0.28 15.82 -1.28
CA THR A 174 -0.22 16.85 -0.37
C THR A 174 -0.80 16.30 0.93
N THR A 175 -0.97 14.98 1.07
CA THR A 175 -1.56 14.36 2.26
C THR A 175 -0.77 13.20 2.82
N GLY A 176 0.07 12.55 2.01
CA GLY A 176 0.73 11.30 2.37
C GLY A 176 -0.20 10.09 2.48
N LEU A 177 -1.46 10.17 2.02
CA LEU A 177 -2.40 9.05 1.96
C LEU A 177 -1.85 7.87 1.14
N ARG A 178 -2.25 6.64 1.51
CA ARG A 178 -1.95 5.48 0.68
C ARG A 178 -2.76 5.54 -0.62
N ALA A 179 -2.17 5.14 -1.74
CA ALA A 179 -2.85 5.19 -3.03
C ALA A 179 -4.23 4.50 -2.99
N ASN A 180 -4.36 3.36 -2.32
CA ASN A 180 -5.67 2.70 -2.20
C ASN A 180 -6.67 3.46 -1.31
N GLU A 181 -6.22 4.18 -0.30
CA GLU A 181 -7.09 5.03 0.52
C GLU A 181 -7.72 6.14 -0.33
N ILE A 182 -6.93 6.74 -1.24
CA ILE A 182 -7.40 7.76 -2.18
C ILE A 182 -8.33 7.14 -3.23
N CYS A 183 -7.93 6.03 -3.83
CA CYS A 183 -8.69 5.37 -4.89
C CYS A 183 -10.04 4.79 -4.42
N ALA A 184 -10.15 4.45 -3.14
CA ALA A 184 -11.35 3.90 -2.53
C ALA A 184 -12.28 4.97 -1.90
N LEU A 185 -12.04 6.27 -2.12
CA LEU A 185 -12.89 7.34 -1.62
C LEU A 185 -14.27 7.30 -2.29
N TYR A 186 -15.30 7.29 -1.46
CA TYR A 186 -16.67 7.56 -1.87
C TYR A 186 -16.93 9.07 -1.79
N LEU A 187 -17.91 9.57 -2.52
CA LEU A 187 -18.22 10.99 -2.59
C LEU A 187 -18.62 11.59 -1.24
N ASP A 188 -19.27 10.81 -0.38
CA ASP A 188 -19.68 11.20 0.99
C ASP A 188 -18.53 11.18 2.00
N ASN A 189 -17.38 10.62 1.63
CA ASN A 189 -16.16 10.70 2.44
C ASN A 189 -15.42 12.04 2.25
N ILE A 190 -15.89 12.88 1.33
CA ILE A 190 -15.34 14.21 1.06
C ILE A 190 -16.35 15.23 1.53
N ARG A 191 -16.10 15.78 2.70
CA ARG A 191 -17.06 16.63 3.38
C ARG A 191 -16.39 17.72 4.22
N GLN A 192 -17.14 18.77 4.49
CA GLN A 192 -16.73 19.79 5.45
C GLN A 192 -16.91 19.29 6.88
N ILE A 193 -15.88 19.43 7.68
CA ILE A 193 -15.87 19.06 9.10
C ILE A 193 -15.54 20.32 9.92
N LYS A 194 -16.30 20.53 10.98
CA LYS A 194 -16.13 21.65 11.90
C LYS A 194 -14.97 21.35 12.84
N GLY A 195 -14.01 22.26 12.91
CA GLY A 195 -12.90 22.22 13.86
C GLY A 195 -13.26 22.83 15.23
N ASN A 196 -12.27 22.94 16.12
CA ASN A 196 -12.45 23.52 17.47
C ASN A 196 -12.85 25.00 17.43
N HIS A 197 -12.35 25.76 16.46
CA HIS A 197 -12.60 27.18 16.30
C HIS A 197 -13.81 27.51 15.42
N ARG A 198 -14.75 26.57 15.28
CA ARG A 198 -15.97 26.67 14.45
C ARG A 198 -15.74 26.79 12.94
N GLU A 199 -14.52 26.91 12.47
CA GLU A 199 -14.19 26.88 11.05
C GLU A 199 -14.50 25.51 10.44
N LYS A 200 -15.10 25.51 9.27
CA LYS A 200 -15.33 24.28 8.50
C LYS A 200 -14.20 24.09 7.50
N ARG A 201 -13.59 22.90 7.51
CA ARG A 201 -12.57 22.49 6.54
C ARG A 201 -13.03 21.31 5.71
N TRP A 202 -12.73 21.36 4.44
CA TRP A 202 -12.85 20.17 3.59
C TRP A 202 -11.86 19.10 4.04
N CYS A 203 -12.36 17.88 4.18
CA CYS A 203 -11.59 16.76 4.68
C CYS A 203 -11.89 15.49 3.90
N PHE A 204 -10.91 14.58 3.84
CA PHE A 204 -11.08 13.19 3.51
C PHE A 204 -11.37 12.40 4.81
N ASP A 205 -12.49 11.73 4.87
CA ASP A 205 -12.89 10.85 5.99
C ASP A 205 -12.50 9.41 5.66
N ILE A 206 -11.35 8.99 6.17
CA ILE A 206 -10.79 7.65 5.92
C ILE A 206 -11.33 6.70 6.97
N LYS A 207 -12.30 5.85 6.59
CA LYS A 207 -12.97 4.90 7.48
C LYS A 207 -13.38 3.64 6.73
N GLU A 208 -13.57 2.55 7.47
CA GLU A 208 -14.29 1.37 6.99
C GLU A 208 -15.78 1.57 7.20
N GLU A 209 -16.58 0.97 6.34
CA GLU A 209 -18.03 1.00 6.41
C GLU A 209 -18.59 -0.41 6.14
N ILE A 210 -19.49 -0.86 7.01
CA ILE A 210 -20.05 -2.24 6.94
C ILE A 210 -20.69 -2.51 5.58
N ASN A 211 -21.36 -1.51 5.02
CA ASN A 211 -22.07 -1.63 3.75
C ASN A 211 -21.17 -1.46 2.50
N ARG A 212 -19.86 -1.35 2.70
CA ARG A 212 -18.86 -1.13 1.64
C ARG A 212 -17.66 -2.07 1.83
N PRO A 213 -17.82 -3.36 1.54
CA PRO A 213 -16.80 -4.40 1.79
C PRO A 213 -15.53 -4.21 0.96
N ASP A 214 -15.61 -3.43 -0.12
CA ASP A 214 -14.50 -2.99 -0.97
C ASP A 214 -13.61 -1.91 -0.32
N LYS A 215 -14.12 -1.27 0.75
CA LYS A 215 -13.44 -0.20 1.47
C LYS A 215 -12.81 -0.69 2.77
N ARG A 216 -11.75 -1.50 2.65
CA ARG A 216 -11.04 -2.04 3.82
C ARG A 216 -9.77 -1.27 4.13
N LEU A 217 -9.58 -0.91 5.39
CA LEU A 217 -8.36 -0.30 5.89
C LEU A 217 -7.30 -1.37 6.26
N LYS A 218 -6.03 -0.98 6.29
CA LYS A 218 -4.94 -1.90 6.63
C LYS A 218 -4.97 -2.31 8.11
N ASN A 219 -5.30 -1.36 8.99
CA ASN A 219 -5.39 -1.51 10.44
C ASN A 219 -6.28 -0.38 11.01
N ASN A 220 -6.65 -0.47 12.29
CA ASN A 220 -7.49 0.51 12.98
C ASN A 220 -6.88 1.93 12.99
N ALA A 221 -5.55 2.05 13.12
CA ALA A 221 -4.86 3.36 13.05
C ALA A 221 -4.99 4.05 11.68
N SER A 222 -5.47 3.33 10.66
CA SER A 222 -5.77 3.95 9.35
C SER A 222 -7.06 4.76 9.33
N ARG A 223 -7.98 4.58 10.32
CA ARG A 223 -9.21 5.38 10.44
C ARG A 223 -8.88 6.78 10.94
N ARG A 224 -9.12 7.80 10.11
CA ARG A 224 -8.77 9.18 10.44
C ARG A 224 -9.41 10.18 9.51
N ILE A 225 -9.43 11.45 9.93
CA ILE A 225 -9.91 12.59 9.16
C ILE A 225 -8.69 13.41 8.71
N ILE A 226 -8.57 13.63 7.41
CA ILE A 226 -7.44 14.33 6.80
C ILE A 226 -7.93 15.63 6.18
N PRO A 227 -7.49 16.80 6.65
CA PRO A 227 -7.78 18.06 5.99
C PRO A 227 -7.22 18.10 4.57
N ILE A 228 -8.00 18.62 3.64
CA ILE A 228 -7.57 18.82 2.26
C ILE A 228 -6.64 20.04 2.23
N HIS A 229 -5.52 19.88 1.55
CA HIS A 229 -4.53 20.95 1.37
C HIS A 229 -5.09 22.06 0.47
N ASP A 230 -4.77 23.32 0.74
CA ASP A 230 -5.27 24.48 -0.02
C ASP A 230 -4.92 24.37 -1.51
N ILE A 231 -3.73 23.88 -1.86
CA ILE A 231 -3.34 23.62 -3.25
C ILE A 231 -4.37 22.74 -3.99
N ILE A 232 -4.89 21.71 -3.35
CA ILE A 232 -5.91 20.83 -3.96
C ILE A 232 -7.20 21.59 -4.20
N LEU A 233 -7.60 22.46 -3.26
CA LEU A 233 -8.77 23.31 -3.39
C LEU A 233 -8.58 24.34 -4.51
N ASP A 234 -7.43 24.99 -4.58
CA ASP A 234 -7.06 26.00 -5.58
C ASP A 234 -6.97 25.42 -7.01
N LEU A 235 -6.64 24.13 -7.12
CA LEU A 235 -6.68 23.37 -8.39
C LEU A 235 -8.12 23.11 -8.88
N GLY A 236 -9.15 23.52 -8.12
CA GLY A 236 -10.55 23.34 -8.50
C GLY A 236 -11.12 21.97 -8.11
N PHE A 237 -10.61 21.34 -7.04
CA PHE A 237 -11.09 20.02 -6.61
C PHE A 237 -12.57 20.03 -6.23
N ILE A 238 -13.06 21.12 -5.63
CA ILE A 238 -14.49 21.23 -5.24
C ILE A 238 -15.36 21.42 -6.48
N ASP A 239 -14.91 22.16 -7.48
CA ASP A 239 -15.62 22.30 -8.75
C ASP A 239 -15.70 20.96 -9.47
N PHE A 240 -14.58 20.24 -9.55
CA PHE A 240 -14.53 18.86 -10.05
C PHE A 240 -15.51 17.95 -9.30
N LEU A 241 -15.50 17.98 -7.95
CA LEU A 241 -16.38 17.19 -7.11
C LEU A 241 -17.86 17.49 -7.38
N ASN A 242 -18.22 18.77 -7.48
CA ASN A 242 -19.59 19.21 -7.75
C ASN A 242 -20.07 18.79 -9.15
N LEU A 243 -19.19 18.83 -10.14
CA LEU A 243 -19.50 18.40 -11.50
C LEU A 243 -19.75 16.90 -11.57
N ILE A 244 -18.88 16.08 -10.98
CA ILE A 244 -19.06 14.62 -11.02
C ILE A 244 -20.25 14.15 -10.18
N LYS A 245 -20.67 14.89 -9.14
CA LYS A 245 -21.88 14.62 -8.33
C LYS A 245 -23.18 14.86 -9.08
N LYS A 246 -23.17 15.51 -10.25
CA LYS A 246 -24.37 15.64 -11.10
C LYS A 246 -24.82 14.31 -11.69
N ASP A 247 -23.93 13.31 -11.77
CA ASP A 247 -24.26 11.95 -12.14
C ASP A 247 -24.83 11.22 -10.89
N PRO A 248 -26.15 10.93 -10.84
CA PRO A 248 -26.80 10.35 -9.67
C PRO A 248 -26.35 8.92 -9.38
N GLU A 249 -25.87 8.20 -10.37
CA GLU A 249 -25.39 6.83 -10.23
C GLU A 249 -23.95 6.78 -9.64
N ARG A 250 -23.24 7.90 -9.67
CA ARG A 250 -21.86 7.97 -9.21
C ARG A 250 -21.78 7.94 -7.69
N LYS A 251 -21.09 6.94 -7.16
CA LYS A 251 -20.90 6.73 -5.71
C LYS A 251 -19.48 7.07 -5.25
N ARG A 252 -18.48 6.80 -6.09
CA ARG A 252 -17.05 6.96 -5.76
C ARG A 252 -16.44 8.16 -6.46
N LEU A 253 -15.37 8.67 -5.87
CA LEU A 253 -14.58 9.74 -6.48
C LEU A 253 -14.02 9.33 -7.85
N PHE A 254 -13.59 8.06 -7.98
CA PHE A 254 -12.99 7.48 -9.18
C PHE A 254 -13.74 6.20 -9.58
N GLU A 255 -14.91 6.35 -10.23
CA GLU A 255 -15.72 5.22 -10.72
C GLU A 255 -14.99 4.42 -11.81
N GLU A 256 -14.06 5.03 -12.53
CA GLU A 256 -13.25 4.38 -13.56
C GLU A 256 -12.29 3.31 -13.03
N LEU A 257 -12.09 3.23 -11.70
CA LEU A 257 -11.23 2.25 -11.09
C LEU A 257 -11.96 0.96 -10.76
N THR A 258 -11.43 -0.17 -11.21
CA THR A 258 -11.96 -1.50 -10.92
C THR A 258 -11.34 -2.07 -9.66
N TYR A 259 -12.17 -2.63 -8.78
CA TYR A 259 -11.70 -3.38 -7.61
C TYR A 259 -11.12 -4.73 -8.03
N SER A 260 -9.90 -5.01 -7.66
CA SER A 260 -9.22 -6.27 -7.99
C SER A 260 -8.19 -6.63 -6.93
N GLU A 261 -8.22 -7.86 -6.47
CA GLU A 261 -7.27 -8.38 -5.46
C GLU A 261 -7.20 -7.50 -4.19
N GLY A 262 -8.36 -7.01 -3.73
CA GLY A 262 -8.46 -6.22 -2.51
C GLY A 262 -8.01 -4.74 -2.66
N THR A 263 -7.93 -4.19 -3.89
CA THR A 263 -7.48 -2.80 -4.12
C THR A 263 -8.07 -2.17 -5.38
N TYR A 264 -8.30 -0.86 -5.34
CA TYR A 264 -8.58 -0.02 -6.50
C TYR A 264 -7.31 0.59 -7.13
N ALA A 265 -6.19 0.60 -6.40
CA ALA A 265 -4.98 1.31 -6.82
C ALA A 265 -4.13 0.59 -7.88
N LYS A 266 -4.58 -0.57 -8.42
CA LYS A 266 -3.78 -1.39 -9.33
C LYS A 266 -3.50 -0.69 -10.67
N SER A 267 -4.50 -0.07 -11.28
CA SER A 267 -4.36 0.62 -12.57
C SER A 267 -3.50 1.88 -12.46
N ILE A 268 -3.75 2.73 -11.46
CA ILE A 268 -2.96 3.94 -11.24
C ILE A 268 -1.50 3.61 -10.87
N SER A 269 -1.28 2.58 -10.06
CA SER A 269 0.07 2.13 -9.72
C SER A 269 0.81 1.61 -10.95
N ARG A 270 0.11 0.90 -11.86
CA ARG A 270 0.69 0.43 -13.13
C ARG A 270 1.02 1.60 -14.05
N PHE A 271 0.11 2.56 -14.23
CA PHE A 271 0.35 3.77 -15.01
C PHE A 271 1.59 4.51 -14.49
N TRP A 272 1.62 4.81 -13.18
CA TRP A 272 2.70 5.57 -12.55
C TRP A 272 4.06 4.86 -12.65
N ASN A 273 4.10 3.58 -12.28
CA ASN A 273 5.37 2.84 -12.17
C ASN A 273 5.92 2.34 -13.51
N ASN A 274 5.05 2.03 -14.47
CA ASN A 274 5.44 1.36 -15.71
C ASN A 274 5.35 2.27 -16.95
N ARG A 275 4.77 3.47 -16.82
CA ARG A 275 4.67 4.44 -17.92
C ARG A 275 5.21 5.80 -17.51
N TYR A 276 4.63 6.44 -16.49
CA TYR A 276 4.94 7.83 -16.17
C TYR A 276 6.36 8.03 -15.66
N LEU A 277 6.78 7.33 -14.59
CA LEU A 277 8.14 7.44 -14.07
C LEU A 277 9.23 6.96 -15.06
N PRO A 278 9.04 5.88 -15.83
CA PRO A 278 9.99 5.51 -16.88
C PRO A 278 10.16 6.56 -17.96
N LEU A 279 9.07 7.20 -18.42
CA LEU A 279 9.13 8.29 -19.41
C LEU A 279 9.98 9.49 -18.94
N LEU A 280 9.95 9.77 -17.63
CA LEU A 280 10.77 10.82 -17.02
C LEU A 280 12.19 10.36 -16.65
N GLY A 281 12.56 9.11 -16.89
CA GLY A 281 13.84 8.55 -16.45
C GLY A 281 13.98 8.40 -14.92
N LEU A 282 12.87 8.53 -14.17
CA LEU A 282 12.85 8.55 -12.70
C LEU A 282 12.52 7.19 -12.07
N LYS A 283 12.28 6.15 -12.89
CA LYS A 283 11.96 4.82 -12.38
C LYS A 283 13.19 4.05 -11.96
N THR A 284 13.26 3.72 -10.68
CA THR A 284 14.25 2.82 -10.09
C THR A 284 13.56 1.64 -9.39
N PRO A 285 14.30 0.60 -8.97
CA PRO A 285 13.73 -0.48 -8.15
C PRO A 285 13.14 0.01 -6.81
N LYS A 286 13.57 1.18 -6.32
CA LYS A 286 13.18 1.75 -5.03
C LYS A 286 12.15 2.88 -5.15
N THR A 287 11.90 3.46 -6.33
CA THR A 287 10.94 4.54 -6.56
C THR A 287 9.63 4.03 -7.14
N GLY A 288 8.53 4.66 -6.76
CA GLY A 288 7.20 4.34 -7.26
C GLY A 288 6.12 5.28 -6.70
N LEU A 289 4.85 5.00 -6.98
CA LEU A 289 3.73 5.81 -6.49
C LEU A 289 3.76 5.98 -4.97
N HIS A 290 4.12 4.94 -4.23
CA HIS A 290 4.23 5.00 -2.76
C HIS A 290 5.37 5.89 -2.27
N SER A 291 6.34 6.22 -3.12
CA SER A 291 7.42 7.16 -2.79
C SER A 291 6.92 8.58 -2.53
N LEU A 292 5.78 8.98 -3.12
CA LEU A 292 5.12 10.25 -2.80
C LEU A 292 4.81 10.35 -1.29
N ARG A 293 4.27 9.28 -0.72
CA ARG A 293 4.01 9.21 0.73
C ARG A 293 5.32 9.26 1.56
N HIS A 294 6.37 8.56 1.13
CA HIS A 294 7.68 8.65 1.82
C HIS A 294 8.24 10.06 1.75
N THR A 295 8.04 10.75 0.63
CA THR A 295 8.43 12.15 0.46
C THR A 295 7.70 13.06 1.45
N VAL A 296 6.38 12.93 1.61
CA VAL A 296 5.60 13.70 2.59
C VAL A 296 6.11 13.46 4.02
N ILE A 297 6.30 12.20 4.41
CA ILE A 297 6.78 11.85 5.74
C ILE A 297 8.15 12.48 6.02
N ASP A 298 9.07 12.34 5.09
CA ASP A 298 10.40 12.90 5.24
C ASP A 298 10.38 14.43 5.23
N HIS A 299 9.64 15.04 4.32
CA HIS A 299 9.47 16.50 4.24
C HIS A 299 8.97 17.10 5.56
N LEU A 300 7.90 16.52 6.13
CA LEU A 300 7.35 16.97 7.42
C LEU A 300 8.37 16.78 8.56
N LYS A 301 9.11 15.67 8.54
CA LYS A 301 10.18 15.42 9.49
C LYS A 301 11.29 16.47 9.39
N GLN A 302 11.72 16.83 8.18
CA GLN A 302 12.73 17.88 7.96
C GLN A 302 12.22 19.28 8.35
N LYS A 303 10.91 19.52 8.30
CA LYS A 303 10.24 20.73 8.80
C LYS A 303 10.03 20.70 10.33
N GLY A 304 10.56 19.71 11.06
CA GLY A 304 10.47 19.60 12.51
C GLY A 304 9.07 19.30 13.03
N VAL A 305 8.21 18.67 12.21
CA VAL A 305 6.89 18.22 12.67
C VAL A 305 7.04 17.02 13.59
N GLU A 306 6.37 17.08 14.74
CA GLU A 306 6.42 16.02 15.74
C GLU A 306 5.89 14.67 15.21
N PRO A 307 6.55 13.54 15.52
CA PRO A 307 6.24 12.23 14.95
C PRO A 307 4.78 11.79 15.10
N HIS A 308 4.13 12.13 16.22
CA HIS A 308 2.74 11.73 16.47
C HIS A 308 1.75 12.41 15.53
N PHE A 309 1.99 13.66 15.11
CA PHE A 309 1.17 14.33 14.11
C PHE A 309 1.40 13.73 12.72
N ILE A 310 2.66 13.39 12.36
CA ILE A 310 2.96 12.71 11.10
C ILE A 310 2.29 11.35 11.07
N ASN A 311 2.38 10.55 12.15
CA ASN A 311 1.76 9.24 12.25
C ASN A 311 0.24 9.32 12.10
N GLU A 312 -0.41 10.29 12.74
CA GLU A 312 -1.85 10.53 12.58
C GLU A 312 -2.19 10.85 11.12
N LEU A 313 -1.50 11.82 10.52
CA LEU A 313 -1.73 12.20 9.11
C LEU A 313 -1.65 11.00 8.18
N VAL A 314 -0.60 10.19 8.32
CA VAL A 314 -0.35 9.08 7.40
C VAL A 314 -1.02 7.76 7.83
N GLY A 315 -1.60 7.66 9.02
CA GLY A 315 -2.24 6.45 9.57
C GLY A 315 -1.21 5.36 9.88
N HIS A 316 -0.18 5.70 10.63
CA HIS A 316 0.72 4.78 11.32
C HIS A 316 0.27 4.65 12.77
N SER A 317 0.51 3.48 13.39
CA SER A 317 0.40 3.32 14.83
C SER A 317 1.38 4.26 15.55
N GLN A 318 0.95 4.82 16.66
CA GLN A 318 1.81 5.69 17.48
C GLN A 318 2.90 4.90 18.22
N GLY A 319 2.75 3.55 18.27
CA GLY A 319 3.65 2.67 19.05
C GLY A 319 3.48 2.81 20.56
N ASN A 320 2.48 3.54 21.00
CA ASN A 320 2.12 3.74 22.40
C ASN A 320 0.66 3.33 22.62
N ILE A 321 0.45 2.33 23.50
CA ILE A 321 -0.87 1.75 23.77
C ILE A 321 -1.88 2.82 24.23
N SER A 322 -1.45 3.80 24.99
CA SER A 322 -2.33 4.88 25.50
C SER A 322 -2.81 5.77 24.36
N LEU A 323 -1.92 6.18 23.45
CA LEU A 323 -2.28 7.01 22.32
C LEU A 323 -3.09 6.23 21.26
N ASP A 324 -2.75 4.96 21.05
CA ASP A 324 -3.44 4.12 20.05
C ASP A 324 -4.85 3.67 20.50
N ARG A 325 -5.09 3.48 21.82
CA ARG A 325 -6.36 2.99 22.36
C ARG A 325 -7.29 4.09 22.87
N TYR A 326 -6.75 5.10 23.56
CA TYR A 326 -7.53 6.11 24.27
C TYR A 326 -7.53 7.48 23.61
N GLY A 327 -6.58 7.74 22.69
CA GLY A 327 -6.53 8.99 21.94
C GLY A 327 -7.65 9.05 20.89
N LYS A 328 -8.56 10.01 21.00
CA LYS A 328 -9.36 10.42 19.85
C LYS A 328 -8.44 11.08 18.84
N GLY A 329 -8.68 10.88 17.53
CA GLY A 329 -7.91 11.55 16.47
C GLY A 329 -7.90 13.08 16.65
N TYR A 330 -6.86 13.74 16.15
CA TYR A 330 -6.73 15.20 16.24
C TYR A 330 -7.85 15.89 15.46
N ASN A 331 -8.30 17.03 15.98
CA ASN A 331 -9.19 17.91 15.26
C ASN A 331 -8.56 18.33 13.90
N PRO A 332 -9.38 18.45 12.84
CA PRO A 332 -8.90 18.87 11.53
C PRO A 332 -8.05 20.14 11.55
N ASP A 333 -8.38 21.13 12.35
CA ASP A 333 -7.61 22.38 12.46
C ASP A 333 -6.21 22.16 13.00
N ILE A 334 -6.08 21.30 14.01
CA ILE A 334 -4.78 20.97 14.60
C ILE A 334 -3.92 20.26 13.55
N LEU A 335 -4.47 19.23 12.91
CA LEU A 335 -3.74 18.45 11.93
C LEU A 335 -3.39 19.29 10.68
N TYR A 336 -4.29 20.19 10.27
CA TYR A 336 -4.01 21.15 9.20
C TYR A 336 -2.83 22.07 9.57
N ASN A 337 -2.89 22.75 10.71
CA ASN A 337 -1.86 23.71 11.10
C ASN A 337 -0.50 23.05 11.42
N LYS A 338 -0.52 21.87 12.04
CA LYS A 338 0.71 21.16 12.44
C LYS A 338 1.35 20.37 11.30
N CYS A 339 0.57 19.90 10.33
CA CYS A 339 1.05 19.05 9.24
C CYS A 339 0.72 19.60 7.86
N VAL A 340 -0.57 19.64 7.48
CA VAL A 340 -0.98 19.81 6.09
C VAL A 340 -0.48 21.13 5.52
N LYS A 341 -0.66 22.25 6.22
CA LYS A 341 -0.18 23.57 5.82
C LYS A 341 1.35 23.65 5.66
N ARG A 342 2.10 22.72 6.28
CA ARG A 342 3.56 22.66 6.20
C ARG A 342 4.08 21.82 5.02
N ILE A 343 3.18 21.18 4.27
CA ILE A 343 3.54 20.43 3.07
C ILE A 343 3.71 21.41 1.90
N MET A 344 4.84 22.12 1.91
CA MET A 344 5.23 23.07 0.87
C MET A 344 6.63 22.69 0.38
N TYR A 345 6.72 22.41 -0.93
CA TYR A 345 7.96 21.97 -1.58
C TYR A 345 8.69 23.18 -2.18
N GLU A 346 9.09 24.11 -1.30
CA GLU A 346 9.89 25.27 -1.67
C GLU A 346 11.38 24.99 -1.45
N THR A 347 12.22 25.42 -2.36
CA THR A 347 13.68 25.39 -2.20
C THR A 347 14.19 26.76 -1.82
N SER A 348 15.25 26.83 -1.01
CA SER A 348 15.92 28.09 -0.62
C SER A 348 16.54 28.87 -1.80
N HIS A 349 16.71 28.23 -2.95
CA HIS A 349 17.39 28.81 -4.12
C HIS A 349 16.57 28.81 -5.42
N THR A 350 15.38 28.22 -5.43
CA THR A 350 14.49 28.21 -6.59
C THR A 350 13.03 28.31 -6.13
N ARG A 351 12.18 28.95 -6.94
CA ARG A 351 10.74 28.90 -6.74
C ARG A 351 10.31 27.46 -6.61
N GLY A 352 9.47 27.16 -5.62
CA GLY A 352 8.93 25.83 -5.35
C GLY A 352 8.24 25.19 -6.56
N ILE A 353 7.60 24.05 -6.35
CA ILE A 353 6.78 23.44 -7.40
C ILE A 353 5.55 24.33 -7.63
N ASP A 354 5.38 24.81 -8.86
CA ASP A 354 4.20 25.57 -9.25
C ASP A 354 3.03 24.63 -9.55
N PHE A 355 2.39 24.16 -8.49
CA PHE A 355 1.20 23.32 -8.64
C PHE A 355 0.03 24.06 -9.30
N LEU A 356 -0.07 25.38 -9.14
CA LEU A 356 -1.18 26.16 -9.72
C LEU A 356 -1.10 26.19 -11.25
N ALA A 357 0.07 26.03 -11.83
CA ALA A 357 0.23 25.84 -13.27
C ALA A 357 -0.48 24.58 -13.80
N LEU A 358 -0.84 23.64 -12.91
CA LEU A 358 -1.59 22.43 -13.25
C LEU A 358 -3.10 22.62 -13.23
N LYS A 359 -3.61 23.80 -12.83
CA LYS A 359 -5.05 24.08 -12.77
C LYS A 359 -5.73 23.87 -14.11
N LEU A 360 -6.89 23.24 -14.07
CA LEU A 360 -7.69 22.90 -15.24
C LEU A 360 -9.09 23.50 -15.14
N ASP A 361 -9.70 23.75 -16.28
CA ASP A 361 -11.12 24.09 -16.38
C ASP A 361 -11.96 22.80 -16.41
N TRP A 362 -12.42 22.40 -15.22
CA TRP A 362 -13.20 21.18 -15.06
C TRP A 362 -14.56 21.23 -15.74
N GLY A 363 -15.13 22.44 -15.94
CA GLY A 363 -16.36 22.61 -16.70
C GLY A 363 -16.21 22.16 -18.17
N LYS A 364 -15.06 22.47 -18.79
CA LYS A 364 -14.77 22.04 -20.17
C LYS A 364 -14.40 20.56 -20.30
N ILE A 365 -13.93 19.94 -19.22
CA ILE A 365 -13.47 18.54 -19.26
C ILE A 365 -14.63 17.58 -19.00
N ILE A 366 -15.59 17.96 -18.16
CA ILE A 366 -16.69 17.10 -17.68
C ILE A 366 -18.01 17.45 -18.36
N GLY A 367 -18.22 18.75 -18.67
CA GLY A 367 -19.40 19.24 -19.40
C GLY A 367 -19.24 18.96 -20.85
#